data_68cdbfb9b906dd7badfe9d02bb9695b5
#
_entry.id   68cdbfb9b906dd7badfe9d02bb9695b5
#
_cell.length_a   1.000
_cell.length_b   1.000
_cell.length_c   1.000
_cell.angle_alpha   90.00
_cell.angle_beta   90.00
_cell.angle_gamma   90.00
#
_symmetry.space_group_name_H-M   'P 1'
#
loop_
_entity.id
_entity.type
_entity.pdbx_description
1 polymer ?
#
loop_
_entity_poly.entity_id
_entity_poly.type
_entity_poly.pdbx_seq_one_letter_code
_entity_poly.pdbx_strand_id
1 'polypeptide(L)'
;SAAAGADGFIIPDLPPEEAGELEAACRAHGLALVYLLAPTSSPERIAVVAARSEGFIYLVSLTGVTGARARLSDELADFVTRVRNATHKPLAVGFGIASGEQAGAVGRLADGVIVGSALVERAGRSLDEVRQLANEIRRALDGVTFPGSVTAGRPPQC
;
A
#
# COMPACT_ATOMS: atom_id res chain seq x y z
N SER A 1 4.12 -15.47 15.57
CA SER A 1 3.38 -14.30 15.02
C SER A 1 1.90 -14.64 14.84
N ALA A 2 1.51 -15.73 14.14
CA ALA A 2 0.10 -16.10 13.94
C ALA A 2 -0.66 -16.22 15.28
N ALA A 3 -0.11 -16.94 16.26
CA ALA A 3 -0.71 -17.08 17.59
C ALA A 3 -0.85 -15.75 18.37
N ALA A 4 -0.15 -14.71 17.95
CA ALA A 4 -0.25 -13.36 18.50
C ALA A 4 -1.21 -12.45 17.72
N GLY A 5 -1.93 -12.99 16.71
CA GLY A 5 -2.92 -12.26 15.94
C GLY A 5 -2.33 -11.49 14.74
N ALA A 6 -1.12 -11.83 14.25
CA ALA A 6 -0.60 -11.27 13.02
C ALA A 6 -1.29 -11.90 11.81
N ASP A 7 -1.66 -11.09 10.80
CA ASP A 7 -2.24 -11.54 9.53
C ASP A 7 -1.18 -11.73 8.44
N GLY A 8 0.01 -11.15 8.61
CA GLY A 8 1.08 -11.24 7.62
C GLY A 8 2.28 -10.37 7.94
N PHE A 9 3.19 -10.30 6.97
CA PHE A 9 4.42 -9.53 7.06
C PHE A 9 4.63 -8.63 5.85
N ILE A 10 5.21 -7.47 6.11
CA ILE A 10 5.81 -6.57 5.11
C ILE A 10 7.28 -6.44 5.47
N ILE A 11 8.18 -6.97 4.65
CA ILE A 11 9.61 -6.94 4.90
C ILE A 11 10.29 -6.19 3.74
N PRO A 12 10.66 -4.91 3.94
CA PRO A 12 11.15 -4.05 2.86
C PRO A 12 12.44 -4.58 2.19
N ASP A 13 13.31 -5.18 2.97
CA ASP A 13 14.66 -5.61 2.52
C ASP A 13 14.73 -7.10 2.12
N LEU A 14 13.58 -7.77 2.01
CA LEU A 14 13.52 -9.17 1.61
C LEU A 14 13.10 -9.30 0.13
N PRO A 15 14.05 -9.60 -0.76
CA PRO A 15 13.70 -9.85 -2.15
C PRO A 15 13.01 -11.22 -2.31
N PRO A 16 12.10 -11.38 -3.28
CA PRO A 16 11.43 -12.65 -3.49
C PRO A 16 12.38 -13.85 -3.64
N GLU A 17 13.54 -13.66 -4.24
CA GLU A 17 14.52 -14.72 -4.49
C GLU A 17 15.07 -15.34 -3.19
N GLU A 18 15.11 -14.59 -2.10
CA GLU A 18 15.62 -15.00 -0.80
C GLU A 18 14.51 -15.41 0.18
N ALA A 19 13.25 -15.23 -0.20
CA ALA A 19 12.10 -15.37 0.70
C ALA A 19 11.55 -16.80 0.82
N GLY A 20 12.13 -17.79 0.13
CA GLY A 20 11.52 -19.12 -0.02
C GLY A 20 11.15 -19.81 1.30
N GLU A 21 12.03 -19.79 2.30
CA GLU A 21 11.76 -20.38 3.62
C GLU A 21 10.65 -19.63 4.38
N LEU A 22 10.69 -18.29 4.33
CA LEU A 22 9.68 -17.47 4.98
C LEU A 22 8.30 -17.60 4.31
N GLU A 23 8.25 -17.66 2.98
CA GLU A 23 6.99 -17.92 2.26
C GLU A 23 6.38 -19.25 2.65
N ALA A 24 7.20 -20.31 2.74
CA ALA A 24 6.73 -21.62 3.15
C ALA A 24 6.17 -21.58 4.59
N ALA A 25 6.87 -20.90 5.50
CA ALA A 25 6.44 -20.72 6.88
C ALA A 25 5.16 -19.88 6.98
N CYS A 26 5.07 -18.77 6.25
CA CYS A 26 3.86 -17.94 6.19
C CYS A 26 2.66 -18.76 5.72
N ARG A 27 2.81 -19.48 4.63
CA ARG A 27 1.76 -20.32 4.05
C ARG A 27 1.29 -21.41 5.01
N ALA A 28 2.24 -22.07 5.71
CA ALA A 28 1.93 -23.09 6.71
C ALA A 28 1.12 -22.55 7.90
N HIS A 29 1.19 -21.25 8.17
CA HIS A 29 0.50 -20.60 9.28
C HIS A 29 -0.63 -19.66 8.87
N GLY A 30 -1.01 -19.63 7.59
CA GLY A 30 -2.07 -18.75 7.05
C GLY A 30 -1.73 -17.27 7.12
N LEU A 31 -0.44 -16.91 7.04
CA LEU A 31 0.04 -15.53 7.06
C LEU A 31 0.36 -15.05 5.65
N ALA A 32 -0.02 -13.80 5.34
CA ALA A 32 0.35 -13.17 4.09
C ALA A 32 1.81 -12.67 4.11
N LEU A 33 2.53 -12.81 2.99
CA LEU A 33 3.79 -12.12 2.77
C LEU A 33 3.61 -11.11 1.65
N VAL A 34 3.67 -9.83 2.01
CA VAL A 34 3.48 -8.70 1.12
C VAL A 34 4.82 -8.23 0.58
N TYR A 35 4.96 -8.19 -0.74
CA TYR A 35 6.16 -7.67 -1.39
C TYR A 35 5.97 -6.24 -1.87
N LEU A 36 7.12 -5.57 -2.06
CA LEU A 36 7.20 -4.19 -2.49
C LEU A 36 7.61 -4.08 -3.95
N LEU A 37 7.03 -3.09 -4.64
CA LEU A 37 7.46 -2.64 -5.96
C LEU A 37 7.73 -1.14 -5.95
N ALA A 38 8.72 -0.71 -6.72
CA ALA A 38 9.07 0.69 -6.94
C ALA A 38 8.84 1.09 -8.41
N PRO A 39 8.73 2.37 -8.75
CA PRO A 39 8.59 2.83 -10.14
C PRO A 39 9.71 2.32 -11.07
N THR A 40 10.89 2.07 -10.50
CA THR A 40 12.06 1.51 -11.19
C THR A 40 12.02 -0.02 -11.37
N SER A 41 11.01 -0.71 -10.82
CA SER A 41 10.89 -2.17 -10.96
C SER A 41 10.69 -2.56 -12.42
N SER A 42 11.49 -3.54 -12.88
CA SER A 42 11.37 -4.08 -14.24
C SER A 42 10.09 -4.89 -14.42
N PRO A 43 9.64 -5.12 -15.68
CA PRO A 43 8.48 -5.98 -15.96
C PRO A 43 8.61 -7.39 -15.36
N GLU A 44 9.83 -7.97 -15.38
CA GLU A 44 10.11 -9.28 -14.80
C GLU A 44 9.94 -9.27 -13.29
N ARG A 45 10.43 -8.23 -12.61
CA ARG A 45 10.23 -8.02 -11.17
C ARG A 45 8.76 -7.88 -10.82
N ILE A 46 8.02 -7.10 -11.60
CA ILE A 46 6.57 -6.94 -11.43
C ILE A 46 5.88 -8.30 -11.55
N ALA A 47 6.21 -9.11 -12.55
CA ALA A 47 5.61 -10.44 -12.74
C ALA A 47 5.91 -11.38 -11.57
N VAL A 48 7.14 -11.42 -11.07
CA VAL A 48 7.54 -12.23 -9.91
C VAL A 48 6.76 -11.82 -8.66
N VAL A 49 6.71 -10.53 -8.36
CA VAL A 49 6.00 -10.00 -7.19
C VAL A 49 4.48 -10.21 -7.33
N ALA A 50 3.92 -10.00 -8.52
CA ALA A 50 2.52 -10.25 -8.81
C ALA A 50 2.12 -11.71 -8.54
N ALA A 51 2.99 -12.67 -8.86
CA ALA A 51 2.75 -14.08 -8.60
C ALA A 51 2.87 -14.44 -7.11
N ARG A 52 3.87 -13.90 -6.41
CA ARG A 52 4.29 -14.35 -5.07
C ARG A 52 3.71 -13.56 -3.91
N SER A 53 3.38 -12.27 -4.08
CA SER A 53 2.77 -11.45 -3.02
C SER A 53 1.42 -12.03 -2.60
N GLU A 54 1.13 -12.02 -1.30
CA GLU A 54 -0.17 -12.43 -0.76
C GLU A 54 -0.88 -11.24 -0.08
N GLY A 55 -2.20 -11.26 -0.06
CA GLY A 55 -3.01 -10.16 0.45
C GLY A 55 -3.06 -8.97 -0.53
N PHE A 56 -1.99 -8.21 -0.63
CA PHE A 56 -1.89 -7.06 -1.53
C PHE A 56 -0.44 -6.86 -2.03
N ILE A 57 -0.22 -5.91 -2.93
CA ILE A 57 1.12 -5.48 -3.34
C ILE A 57 1.35 -4.06 -2.84
N TYR A 58 2.48 -3.86 -2.14
CA TYR A 58 2.88 -2.55 -1.68
C TYR A 58 3.62 -1.78 -2.79
N LEU A 59 3.06 -0.68 -3.25
CA LEU A 59 3.70 0.21 -4.22
C LEU A 59 4.38 1.36 -3.47
N VAL A 60 5.71 1.40 -3.55
CA VAL A 60 6.49 2.50 -2.98
C VAL A 60 6.45 3.66 -3.95
N SER A 61 5.87 4.79 -3.56
CA SER A 61 5.96 6.01 -4.37
C SER A 61 7.22 6.80 -3.99
N LEU A 62 7.97 7.28 -4.97
CA LEU A 62 9.15 8.11 -4.76
C LEU A 62 8.79 9.58 -4.44
N THR A 63 7.67 9.82 -3.79
CA THR A 63 7.22 11.18 -3.45
C THR A 63 7.97 11.71 -2.22
N GLY A 64 9.22 12.02 -2.40
CA GLY A 64 9.95 12.91 -1.52
C GLY A 64 10.53 14.01 -2.36
N VAL A 65 10.00 15.22 -2.24
CA VAL A 65 10.53 16.55 -2.51
C VAL A 65 9.71 17.40 -3.51
N THR A 66 9.15 18.42 -2.98
CA THR A 66 8.98 19.80 -3.48
C THR A 66 9.14 20.05 -4.99
N GLY A 67 8.05 20.40 -5.65
CA GLY A 67 8.06 21.17 -6.89
C GLY A 67 7.52 20.52 -8.16
N ALA A 68 7.15 19.23 -8.16
CA ALA A 68 6.68 18.53 -9.36
C ALA A 68 5.36 17.75 -9.15
N ARG A 69 4.38 18.33 -8.44
CA ARG A 69 3.11 17.64 -8.08
C ARG A 69 2.38 17.00 -9.28
N ALA A 70 2.36 17.65 -10.42
CA ALA A 70 1.69 17.12 -11.62
C ALA A 70 2.46 15.93 -12.23
N ARG A 71 3.79 16.06 -12.42
CA ARG A 71 4.63 14.96 -12.96
C ARG A 71 4.62 13.71 -12.07
N LEU A 72 4.61 13.89 -10.75
CA LEU A 72 4.56 12.77 -9.80
C LEU A 72 3.23 12.01 -9.86
N SER A 73 2.11 12.69 -10.15
CA SER A 73 0.83 12.01 -10.32
C SER A 73 0.81 11.17 -11.60
N ASP A 74 1.42 11.63 -12.68
CA ASP A 74 1.46 10.92 -13.96
C ASP A 74 2.39 9.70 -13.88
N GLU A 75 3.60 9.86 -13.31
CA GLU A 75 4.53 8.76 -13.09
C GLU A 75 3.96 7.67 -12.18
N LEU A 76 3.22 8.07 -11.13
CA LEU A 76 2.54 7.13 -10.25
C LEU A 76 1.39 6.43 -10.98
N ALA A 77 0.60 7.14 -11.77
CA ALA A 77 -0.50 6.56 -12.55
C ALA A 77 0.01 5.53 -13.55
N ASP A 78 1.10 5.85 -14.27
CA ASP A 78 1.76 4.94 -15.20
C ASP A 78 2.31 3.70 -14.48
N PHE A 79 2.92 3.89 -13.32
CA PHE A 79 3.43 2.78 -12.51
C PHE A 79 2.31 1.87 -12.02
N VAL A 80 1.25 2.43 -11.44
CA VAL A 80 0.07 1.66 -11.01
C VAL A 80 -0.53 0.89 -12.17
N THR A 81 -0.65 1.53 -13.34
CA THR A 81 -1.17 0.88 -14.56
C THR A 81 -0.30 -0.29 -15.01
N ARG A 82 1.03 -0.13 -15.00
CA ARG A 82 1.95 -1.24 -15.34
C ARG A 82 1.77 -2.44 -14.41
N VAL A 83 1.64 -2.19 -13.09
CA VAL A 83 1.45 -3.27 -12.12
C VAL A 83 0.06 -3.88 -12.26
N ARG A 84 -0.98 -3.06 -12.47
CA ARG A 84 -2.35 -3.52 -12.65
C ARG A 84 -2.50 -4.45 -13.86
N ASN A 85 -1.74 -4.22 -14.93
CA ASN A 85 -1.74 -5.11 -16.10
C ASN A 85 -1.14 -6.49 -15.81
N ALA A 86 -0.37 -6.65 -14.75
CA ALA A 86 0.26 -7.90 -14.34
C ALA A 86 -0.53 -8.66 -13.26
N THR A 87 -1.51 -8.02 -12.59
CA THR A 87 -2.21 -8.64 -11.45
C THR A 87 -3.58 -8.05 -11.19
N HIS A 88 -4.47 -8.88 -10.61
CA HIS A 88 -5.75 -8.45 -10.05
C HIS A 88 -5.72 -8.28 -8.52
N LYS A 89 -4.56 -8.50 -7.88
CA LYS A 89 -4.41 -8.30 -6.43
C LYS A 89 -4.58 -6.82 -6.08
N PRO A 90 -5.08 -6.50 -4.87
CA PRO A 90 -5.16 -5.12 -4.40
C PRO A 90 -3.78 -4.45 -4.42
N LEU A 91 -3.75 -3.19 -4.84
CA LEU A 91 -2.54 -2.37 -4.87
C LEU A 91 -2.66 -1.27 -3.81
N ALA A 92 -1.74 -1.23 -2.87
CA ALA A 92 -1.70 -0.19 -1.85
C ALA A 92 -0.45 0.68 -2.02
N VAL A 93 -0.64 1.98 -2.18
CA VAL A 93 0.46 2.93 -2.37
C VAL A 93 0.85 3.56 -1.04
N GLY A 94 2.12 3.52 -0.73
CA GLY A 94 2.71 4.15 0.45
C GLY A 94 3.94 4.96 0.10
N PHE A 95 4.39 5.74 1.06
CA PHE A 95 5.52 6.66 1.04
C PHE A 95 5.13 8.13 0.77
N GLY A 96 5.43 8.99 1.74
CA GLY A 96 5.28 10.44 1.61
C GLY A 96 3.85 10.97 1.68
N ILE A 97 2.85 10.14 1.94
CA ILE A 97 1.46 10.60 2.14
C ILE A 97 1.34 11.20 3.55
N ALA A 98 1.06 12.49 3.62
CA ALA A 98 1.02 13.26 4.86
C ALA A 98 -0.26 14.10 5.04
N SER A 99 -1.20 14.06 4.07
CA SER A 99 -2.46 14.80 4.12
C SER A 99 -3.61 14.03 3.46
N GLY A 100 -4.84 14.43 3.76
CA GLY A 100 -6.03 13.89 3.10
C GLY A 100 -6.06 14.16 1.60
N GLU A 101 -5.60 15.33 1.16
CA GLU A 101 -5.49 15.67 -0.27
C GLU A 101 -4.65 14.67 -1.03
N GLN A 102 -3.46 14.35 -0.49
CA GLN A 102 -2.55 13.37 -1.08
C GLN A 102 -3.16 11.95 -1.06
N ALA A 103 -3.76 11.56 0.07
CA ALA A 103 -4.43 10.28 0.19
C ALA A 103 -5.57 10.14 -0.82
N GLY A 104 -6.42 11.16 -0.98
CA GLY A 104 -7.49 11.17 -1.98
C GLY A 104 -6.97 11.11 -3.42
N ALA A 105 -5.86 11.78 -3.72
CA ALA A 105 -5.23 11.71 -5.04
C ALA A 105 -4.74 10.29 -5.36
N VAL A 106 -4.07 9.65 -4.41
CA VAL A 106 -3.59 8.26 -4.54
C VAL A 106 -4.74 7.26 -4.59
N GLY A 107 -5.79 7.45 -3.77
CA GLY A 107 -6.96 6.59 -3.73
C GLY A 107 -7.73 6.52 -5.05
N ARG A 108 -7.59 7.53 -5.92
CA ARG A 108 -8.16 7.48 -7.29
C ARG A 108 -7.38 6.57 -8.24
N LEU A 109 -6.15 6.21 -7.90
CA LEU A 109 -5.26 5.40 -8.75
C LEU A 109 -5.14 3.96 -8.25
N ALA A 110 -5.14 3.74 -6.94
CA ALA A 110 -4.87 2.47 -6.30
C ALA A 110 -6.00 2.05 -5.34
N ASP A 111 -6.01 0.79 -4.91
CA ASP A 111 -7.06 0.22 -4.06
C ASP A 111 -6.91 0.62 -2.59
N GLY A 112 -5.75 1.17 -2.21
CA GLY A 112 -5.49 1.60 -0.86
C GLY A 112 -4.31 2.55 -0.74
N VAL A 113 -4.22 3.22 0.42
CA VAL A 113 -3.10 4.07 0.80
C VAL A 113 -2.47 3.57 2.10
N ILE A 114 -1.14 3.69 2.20
CA ILE A 114 -0.39 3.35 3.41
C ILE A 114 0.27 4.63 3.93
N VAL A 115 -0.06 4.98 5.17
CA VAL A 115 0.44 6.17 5.85
C VAL A 115 1.16 5.75 7.12
N GLY A 116 2.45 6.01 7.19
CA GLY A 116 3.31 5.65 8.33
C GLY A 116 3.92 6.87 9.00
N SER A 117 4.99 7.40 8.42
CA SER A 117 5.82 8.46 9.02
C SER A 117 5.05 9.68 9.49
N ALA A 118 4.05 10.13 8.73
CA ALA A 118 3.22 11.26 9.12
C ALA A 118 2.39 11.00 10.39
N LEU A 119 1.88 9.78 10.57
CA LEU A 119 1.17 9.40 11.80
C LEU A 119 2.14 9.26 12.98
N VAL A 120 3.32 8.67 12.76
CA VAL A 120 4.36 8.54 13.79
C VAL A 120 4.84 9.94 14.26
N GLU A 121 5.07 10.87 13.33
CA GLU A 121 5.42 12.25 13.66
C GLU A 121 4.34 12.93 14.53
N ARG A 122 3.06 12.76 14.17
CA ARG A 122 1.95 13.32 14.95
C ARG A 122 1.82 12.64 16.32
N ALA A 123 2.07 11.33 16.40
CA ALA A 123 2.07 10.60 17.68
C ALA A 123 3.12 11.13 18.67
N GLY A 124 4.24 11.64 18.17
CA GLY A 124 5.25 12.32 18.99
C GLY A 124 4.78 13.66 19.59
N ARG A 125 3.66 14.23 19.11
CA ARG A 125 3.09 15.47 19.60
C ARG A 125 1.86 15.23 20.47
N SER A 126 0.82 14.60 19.92
CA SER A 126 -0.39 14.21 20.65
C SER A 126 -1.22 13.15 19.93
N LEU A 127 -2.02 12.38 20.69
CA LEU A 127 -2.98 11.43 20.11
C LEU A 127 -4.11 12.15 19.35
N ASP A 128 -4.44 13.37 19.71
CA ASP A 128 -5.47 14.14 19.01
C ASP A 128 -5.01 14.54 17.60
N GLU A 129 -3.74 14.90 17.42
CA GLU A 129 -3.18 15.12 16.08
C GLU A 129 -3.18 13.86 15.22
N VAL A 130 -2.92 12.68 15.81
CA VAL A 130 -3.05 11.40 15.11
C VAL A 130 -4.49 11.17 14.64
N ARG A 131 -5.46 11.36 15.54
CA ARG A 131 -6.89 11.23 15.22
C ARG A 131 -7.32 12.20 14.14
N GLN A 132 -6.88 13.46 14.22
CA GLN A 132 -7.19 14.48 13.20
C GLN A 132 -6.69 14.06 11.83
N LEU A 133 -5.42 13.66 11.69
CA LEU A 133 -4.85 13.23 10.43
C LEU A 133 -5.54 11.95 9.90
N ALA A 134 -5.79 10.97 10.77
CA ALA A 134 -6.48 9.75 10.38
C ALA A 134 -7.91 10.02 9.87
N ASN A 135 -8.65 10.90 10.53
CA ASN A 135 -9.97 11.33 10.11
C ASN A 135 -9.95 12.12 8.80
N GLU A 136 -8.97 13.00 8.62
CA GLU A 136 -8.76 13.75 7.38
C GLU A 136 -8.55 12.80 6.19
N ILE A 137 -7.61 11.85 6.36
CA ILE A 137 -7.32 10.82 5.35
C ILE A 137 -8.56 9.98 5.06
N ARG A 138 -9.25 9.50 6.10
CA ARG A 138 -10.45 8.66 5.93
C ARG A 138 -11.54 9.39 5.14
N ARG A 139 -11.84 10.64 5.48
CA ARG A 139 -12.85 11.45 4.78
C ARG A 139 -12.48 11.69 3.32
N ALA A 140 -11.20 11.92 3.04
CA ALA A 140 -10.74 12.10 1.67
C ALA A 140 -10.89 10.83 0.82
N LEU A 141 -10.77 9.66 1.43
CA LEU A 141 -10.94 8.36 0.79
C LEU A 141 -12.41 7.93 0.66
N ASP A 142 -13.27 8.33 1.58
CA ASP A 142 -14.71 8.01 1.53
C ASP A 142 -15.43 8.59 0.28
N GLY A 143 -14.90 9.68 -0.28
CA GLY A 143 -15.37 10.29 -1.52
C GLY A 143 -14.75 9.72 -2.81
N VAL A 144 -13.90 8.71 -2.71
CA VAL A 144 -13.18 8.14 -3.86
C VAL A 144 -13.78 6.81 -4.27
N THR A 145 -14.06 6.64 -5.58
CA THR A 145 -14.35 5.33 -6.15
C THR A 145 -13.03 4.64 -6.49
N PHE A 146 -12.71 3.56 -5.78
CA PHE A 146 -11.48 2.81 -6.02
C PHE A 146 -11.54 2.00 -7.32
N PRO A 147 -10.46 1.94 -8.13
CA PRO A 147 -10.44 1.25 -9.43
C PRO A 147 -10.56 -0.27 -9.35
N GLY A 148 -10.93 -0.88 -8.32
CA GLY A 148 -11.10 -2.34 -8.17
C GLY A 148 -12.26 -2.71 -7.26
N SER A 149 -13.03 -1.74 -6.78
CA SER A 149 -14.14 -2.01 -5.90
C SER A 149 -15.30 -2.71 -6.64
N VAL A 150 -15.19 -4.02 -6.75
CA VAL A 150 -16.39 -4.86 -6.75
C VAL A 150 -17.05 -4.61 -5.39
N THR A 151 -18.30 -4.24 -5.38
CA THR A 151 -19.11 -4.01 -4.19
C THR A 151 -19.11 -5.25 -3.27
N ALA A 152 -18.03 -5.43 -2.53
CA ALA A 152 -17.99 -6.34 -1.39
C ALA A 152 -18.72 -5.65 -0.24
N GLY A 153 -19.85 -6.21 0.17
CA GLY A 153 -20.66 -5.69 1.25
C GLY A 153 -19.82 -5.38 2.47
N ARG A 154 -20.12 -4.22 3.07
CA ARG A 154 -19.48 -3.72 4.30
C ARG A 154 -19.38 -4.85 5.34
N PRO A 155 -18.20 -5.18 5.88
CA PRO A 155 -18.13 -6.15 6.96
C PRO A 155 -18.93 -5.65 8.17
N PRO A 156 -19.52 -6.54 8.97
CA PRO A 156 -20.26 -6.13 10.16
C PRO A 156 -19.36 -5.37 11.11
N GLN A 157 -19.87 -4.27 11.63
CA GLN A 157 -19.19 -3.47 12.65
C GLN A 157 -19.12 -4.32 13.93
N CYS A 158 -17.90 -4.52 14.45
CA CYS A 158 -17.69 -4.94 15.84
C CYS A 158 -17.84 -3.77 16.78
#